data_4c8d86c45c87dca9d44c9847e6374b9b
#
_entry.id   4c8d86c45c87dca9d44c9847e6374b9b
#
_cell.length_a   1.000
_cell.length_b   1.000
_cell.length_c   1.000
_cell.angle_alpha   90.00
_cell.angle_beta   90.00
_cell.angle_gamma   90.00
#
_symmetry.space_group_name_H-M   'P 1'
#
loop_
_entity.id
_entity.type
_entity.pdbx_description
1 polymer ?
#
loop_
_entity_poly.entity_id
_entity_poly.type
_entity_poly.pdbx_seq_one_letter_code
_entity_poly.pdbx_strand_id
1 'polypeptide(L)'
;MRRARGELYLFVMIAVIVILIGVVIHDPLFLGEYTDYLALYYRSPEKVLSGYPYVDYEFEYTPIIAVFWLAASKIALYLSSHGYDPFLSMLRSLFAVNIFFYIAYVYLIYRISREWEIPRILSILSIASPSIVYYLFYNWDIIATFLMILGVFLYARNRVYGSSIALGLGASVKVMPIYALFSIFITILTRRIGEAVIFALLGFSIAALPFLALLLTYPPGFFYFISYHSGWYCENCFYNLLTDDIYNQSLRTLSIILMLSMPFIYTILSHNRYTQGSGAMSIHTPLMSVALSISFSYVYSPQMNIFLAPLYLLLNNRSRYLLLIQDILNVMIMVLWFHEGVITSMIGIESRGPWFRESPIQWIAFVRIALVWVLAIIAR
;
A
#
# COMPACT_ATOMS: atom_id res chain seq x y z
N MET A 1 -17.22 19.84 -23.68
CA MET A 1 -15.75 19.78 -23.89
C MET A 1 -14.96 20.72 -22.96
N ARG A 2 -15.23 22.05 -22.86
CA ARG A 2 -14.45 22.98 -22.02
C ARG A 2 -14.42 22.61 -20.53
N ARG A 3 -15.56 22.20 -19.93
CA ARG A 3 -15.64 21.78 -18.52
C ARG A 3 -14.78 20.55 -18.23
N ALA A 4 -14.77 19.56 -19.14
CA ALA A 4 -13.96 18.34 -18.98
C ALA A 4 -12.45 18.63 -19.02
N ARG A 5 -12.01 19.58 -19.88
CA ARG A 5 -10.59 20.00 -19.91
C ARG A 5 -10.19 20.73 -18.63
N GLY A 6 -11.03 21.63 -18.11
CA GLY A 6 -10.75 22.35 -16.86
C GLY A 6 -10.62 21.40 -15.65
N GLU A 7 -11.41 20.33 -15.60
CA GLU A 7 -11.29 19.33 -14.53
C GLU A 7 -9.98 18.53 -14.63
N LEU A 8 -9.59 18.10 -15.82
CA LEU A 8 -8.30 17.39 -16.00
C LEU A 8 -7.11 18.27 -15.59
N TYR A 9 -7.12 19.56 -15.96
CA TYR A 9 -6.07 20.50 -15.52
C TYR A 9 -5.97 20.61 -14.00
N LEU A 10 -7.11 20.64 -13.29
CA LEU A 10 -7.12 20.64 -11.83
C LEU A 10 -6.46 19.38 -11.25
N PHE A 11 -6.79 18.19 -11.79
CA PHE A 11 -6.17 16.94 -11.33
C PHE A 11 -4.66 16.92 -11.59
N VAL A 12 -4.22 17.37 -12.75
CA VAL A 12 -2.79 17.48 -13.08
C VAL A 12 -2.09 18.47 -12.15
N MET A 13 -2.69 19.63 -11.89
CA MET A 13 -2.13 20.64 -10.98
C MET A 13 -1.97 20.08 -9.57
N ILE A 14 -2.99 19.39 -9.03
CA ILE A 14 -2.93 18.76 -7.72
C ILE A 14 -1.85 17.67 -7.71
N ALA A 15 -1.76 16.86 -8.76
CA ALA A 15 -0.72 15.83 -8.86
C ALA A 15 0.69 16.43 -8.83
N VAL A 16 0.92 17.52 -9.54
CA VAL A 16 2.20 18.24 -9.51
C VAL A 16 2.51 18.75 -8.11
N ILE A 17 1.53 19.34 -7.41
CA ILE A 17 1.71 19.82 -6.03
C ILE A 17 2.07 18.66 -5.10
N VAL A 18 1.39 17.52 -5.18
CA VAL A 18 1.68 16.32 -4.37
C VAL A 18 3.09 15.80 -4.64
N ILE A 19 3.49 15.70 -5.91
CA ILE A 19 4.85 15.30 -6.30
C ILE A 19 5.89 16.25 -5.70
N LEU A 20 5.70 17.57 -5.84
CA LEU A 20 6.64 18.57 -5.31
C LEU A 20 6.76 18.47 -3.79
N ILE A 21 5.63 18.35 -3.07
CA ILE A 21 5.64 18.18 -1.61
C ILE A 21 6.38 16.91 -1.23
N GLY A 22 6.07 15.77 -1.87
CA GLY A 22 6.73 14.50 -1.57
C GLY A 22 8.25 14.52 -1.85
N VAL A 23 8.69 15.21 -2.92
CA VAL A 23 10.12 15.43 -3.19
C VAL A 23 10.74 16.28 -2.09
N VAL A 24 10.09 17.38 -1.67
CA VAL A 24 10.59 18.23 -0.57
C VAL A 24 10.73 17.44 0.74
N ILE A 25 9.80 16.53 1.01
CA ILE A 25 9.87 15.70 2.23
C ILE A 25 11.05 14.71 2.15
N HIS A 26 11.25 14.00 1.05
CA HIS A 26 12.12 12.82 1.03
C HIS A 26 13.45 12.98 0.27
N ASP A 27 13.64 14.00 -0.59
CA ASP A 27 14.94 14.24 -1.22
C ASP A 27 15.91 14.87 -0.20
N PRO A 28 17.11 14.29 0.02
CA PRO A 28 18.10 14.78 0.97
C PRO A 28 18.60 16.21 0.71
N LEU A 29 18.37 16.77 -0.47
CA LEU A 29 18.67 18.17 -0.75
C LEU A 29 17.66 19.15 -0.08
N PHE A 30 16.56 18.62 0.47
CA PHE A 30 15.55 19.39 1.19
C PHE A 30 15.42 18.86 2.63
N LEU A 31 14.28 18.27 3.02
CA LEU A 31 14.08 17.75 4.38
C LEU A 31 14.77 16.40 4.61
N GLY A 32 14.84 15.54 3.60
CA GLY A 32 15.51 14.26 3.67
C GLY A 32 14.93 13.28 4.68
N GLU A 33 13.60 13.31 4.86
CA GLU A 33 12.93 12.38 5.76
C GLU A 33 13.16 10.92 5.35
N TYR A 34 13.10 10.03 6.32
CA TYR A 34 13.34 8.61 6.14
C TYR A 34 12.52 8.00 5.00
N THR A 35 13.17 7.13 4.22
CA THR A 35 12.56 6.26 3.21
C THR A 35 13.12 4.85 3.31
N ASP A 36 12.34 3.84 2.88
CA ASP A 36 12.84 2.47 2.76
C ASP A 36 13.99 2.37 1.75
N TYR A 37 14.03 3.25 0.76
CA TYR A 37 15.15 3.35 -0.20
C TYR A 37 16.47 3.71 0.47
N LEU A 38 16.44 4.67 1.39
CA LEU A 38 17.59 5.08 2.17
C LEU A 38 18.10 3.93 3.05
N ALA A 39 17.18 3.29 3.78
CA ALA A 39 17.53 2.17 4.64
C ALA A 39 18.18 1.01 3.88
N LEU A 40 17.61 0.65 2.72
CA LEU A 40 18.15 -0.41 1.87
C LEU A 40 19.52 -0.08 1.27
N TYR A 41 19.69 1.15 0.78
CA TYR A 41 20.93 1.59 0.17
C TYR A 41 22.09 1.57 1.18
N TYR A 42 21.90 2.15 2.34
CA TYR A 42 22.97 2.32 3.34
C TYR A 42 23.32 1.04 4.10
N ARG A 43 22.59 -0.06 3.96
CA ARG A 43 23.03 -1.37 4.48
C ARG A 43 24.32 -1.89 3.81
N SER A 44 24.48 -1.67 2.51
CA SER A 44 25.66 -2.10 1.74
C SER A 44 25.76 -1.35 0.41
N PRO A 45 26.17 -0.07 0.42
CA PRO A 45 26.12 0.79 -0.77
C PRO A 45 26.90 0.23 -1.97
N GLU A 46 28.10 -0.30 -1.74
CA GLU A 46 28.95 -0.89 -2.80
C GLU A 46 28.29 -2.08 -3.46
N LYS A 47 27.70 -3.00 -2.66
CA LYS A 47 27.00 -4.18 -3.18
C LYS A 47 25.72 -3.79 -3.90
N VAL A 48 25.00 -2.77 -3.42
CA VAL A 48 23.78 -2.26 -4.07
C VAL A 48 24.10 -1.74 -5.47
N LEU A 49 25.19 -1.01 -5.66
CA LEU A 49 25.56 -0.44 -6.96
C LEU A 49 26.11 -1.50 -7.92
N SER A 50 26.97 -2.40 -7.45
CA SER A 50 27.68 -3.36 -8.31
C SER A 50 26.97 -4.71 -8.45
N GLY A 51 26.30 -5.18 -7.41
CA GLY A 51 25.74 -6.53 -7.28
C GLY A 51 24.30 -6.67 -7.73
N TYR A 52 23.73 -7.84 -7.39
CA TYR A 52 22.35 -8.25 -7.68
C TYR A 52 21.58 -8.48 -6.39
N PRO A 53 20.33 -7.95 -6.25
CA PRO A 53 19.47 -8.25 -5.12
C PRO A 53 19.29 -9.75 -4.92
N TYR A 54 19.20 -10.19 -3.68
CA TYR A 54 19.14 -11.56 -3.19
C TYR A 54 20.44 -12.36 -3.34
N VAL A 55 21.23 -12.14 -4.40
CA VAL A 55 22.44 -12.93 -4.71
C VAL A 55 23.66 -12.38 -3.97
N ASP A 56 23.93 -11.09 -4.13
CA ASP A 56 25.13 -10.44 -3.59
C ASP A 56 24.87 -9.75 -2.24
N TYR A 57 23.60 -9.45 -1.96
CA TYR A 57 23.13 -8.86 -0.69
C TYR A 57 21.69 -9.22 -0.38
N GLU A 58 21.37 -9.12 0.89
CA GLU A 58 20.01 -9.37 1.41
C GLU A 58 19.02 -8.33 0.89
N PHE A 59 17.86 -8.82 0.43
CA PHE A 59 16.81 -7.95 -0.12
C PHE A 59 15.43 -8.44 0.34
N GLU A 60 14.71 -7.60 1.09
CA GLU A 60 13.45 -7.97 1.73
C GLU A 60 12.20 -7.67 0.90
N TYR A 61 12.32 -7.03 -0.26
CA TYR A 61 11.17 -6.74 -1.12
C TYR A 61 10.93 -7.84 -2.14
N THR A 62 9.80 -7.75 -2.84
CA THR A 62 9.40 -8.76 -3.82
C THR A 62 10.30 -8.79 -5.06
N PRO A 63 10.36 -9.91 -5.81
CA PRO A 63 11.23 -10.00 -6.99
C PRO A 63 10.91 -8.97 -8.09
N ILE A 64 9.65 -8.55 -8.24
CA ILE A 64 9.28 -7.47 -9.16
C ILE A 64 9.96 -6.15 -8.75
N ILE A 65 9.98 -5.86 -7.47
CA ILE A 65 10.63 -4.66 -6.92
C ILE A 65 12.14 -4.74 -7.09
N ALA A 66 12.73 -5.93 -6.94
CA ALA A 66 14.16 -6.13 -7.19
C ALA A 66 14.57 -5.72 -8.62
N VAL A 67 13.70 -5.89 -9.61
CA VAL A 67 13.96 -5.43 -10.99
C VAL A 67 14.03 -3.89 -11.06
N PHE A 68 13.10 -3.16 -10.46
CA PHE A 68 13.14 -1.70 -10.42
C PHE A 68 14.34 -1.19 -9.64
N TRP A 69 14.64 -1.83 -8.52
CA TRP A 69 15.80 -1.53 -7.68
C TRP A 69 17.12 -1.71 -8.46
N LEU A 70 17.28 -2.86 -9.11
CA LEU A 70 18.45 -3.16 -9.94
C LEU A 70 18.61 -2.17 -11.10
N ALA A 71 17.52 -1.84 -11.80
CA ALA A 71 17.55 -0.86 -12.87
C ALA A 71 18.03 0.51 -12.37
N ALA A 72 17.48 0.98 -11.24
CA ALA A 72 17.88 2.23 -10.60
C ALA A 72 19.34 2.21 -10.15
N SER A 73 19.84 1.08 -9.60
CA SER A 73 21.24 0.94 -9.19
C SER A 73 22.20 0.99 -10.39
N LYS A 74 21.84 0.38 -11.52
CA LYS A 74 22.67 0.44 -12.74
C LYS A 74 22.67 1.82 -13.38
N ILE A 75 21.55 2.55 -13.34
CA ILE A 75 21.49 3.97 -13.74
C ILE A 75 22.41 4.81 -12.83
N ALA A 76 22.33 4.59 -11.51
CA ALA A 76 23.16 5.30 -10.54
C ALA A 76 24.65 5.03 -10.74
N LEU A 77 25.02 3.79 -10.99
CA LEU A 77 26.42 3.40 -11.29
C LEU A 77 26.92 4.11 -12.56
N TYR A 78 26.12 4.13 -13.63
CA TYR A 78 26.44 4.84 -14.85
C TYR A 78 26.61 6.35 -14.61
N LEU A 79 25.69 6.99 -13.90
CA LEU A 79 25.77 8.42 -13.60
C LEU A 79 26.95 8.75 -12.67
N SER A 80 27.28 7.87 -11.75
CA SER A 80 28.45 8.00 -10.87
C SER A 80 29.76 8.08 -11.66
N SER A 81 29.90 7.33 -12.76
CA SER A 81 31.08 7.43 -13.66
C SER A 81 31.20 8.80 -14.36
N HIS A 82 30.12 9.61 -14.33
CA HIS A 82 30.09 10.98 -14.86
C HIS A 82 30.14 12.04 -13.74
N GLY A 83 30.44 11.65 -12.48
CA GLY A 83 30.62 12.56 -11.35
C GLY A 83 29.40 12.92 -10.58
N TYR A 84 28.25 12.25 -10.83
CA TYR A 84 27.03 12.44 -10.04
C TYR A 84 27.05 11.58 -8.76
N ASP A 85 26.41 12.05 -7.71
CA ASP A 85 26.24 11.29 -6.48
C ASP A 85 25.41 10.01 -6.75
N PRO A 86 25.93 8.82 -6.42
CA PRO A 86 25.26 7.55 -6.75
C PRO A 86 23.98 7.35 -5.98
N PHE A 87 23.91 7.74 -4.69
CA PHE A 87 22.68 7.60 -3.89
C PHE A 87 21.57 8.51 -4.44
N LEU A 88 21.84 9.79 -4.66
CA LEU A 88 20.85 10.72 -5.21
C LEU A 88 20.38 10.28 -6.60
N SER A 89 21.30 9.79 -7.44
CA SER A 89 20.95 9.27 -8.77
C SER A 89 20.03 8.08 -8.71
N MET A 90 20.27 7.14 -7.79
CA MET A 90 19.43 5.98 -7.55
C MET A 90 18.07 6.38 -7.00
N LEU A 91 18.03 7.19 -5.95
CA LEU A 91 16.83 7.68 -5.30
C LEU A 91 15.90 8.37 -6.30
N ARG A 92 16.43 9.28 -7.11
CA ARG A 92 15.65 10.02 -8.12
C ARG A 92 15.16 9.13 -9.26
N SER A 93 15.90 8.08 -9.60
CA SER A 93 15.44 7.06 -10.54
C SER A 93 14.24 6.29 -10.00
N LEU A 94 14.25 5.95 -8.71
CA LEU A 94 13.11 5.32 -8.03
C LEU A 94 11.90 6.29 -7.89
N PHE A 95 12.16 7.56 -7.61
CA PHE A 95 11.12 8.59 -7.61
C PHE A 95 10.46 8.72 -8.99
N ALA A 96 11.23 8.66 -10.07
CA ALA A 96 10.69 8.71 -11.44
C ALA A 96 9.72 7.53 -11.71
N VAL A 97 10.02 6.33 -11.20
CA VAL A 97 9.11 5.18 -11.28
C VAL A 97 7.82 5.47 -10.50
N ASN A 98 7.92 5.97 -9.27
CA ASN A 98 6.73 6.30 -8.48
C ASN A 98 5.90 7.42 -9.12
N ILE A 99 6.52 8.44 -9.69
CA ILE A 99 5.84 9.53 -10.44
C ILE A 99 5.04 8.95 -11.61
N PHE A 100 5.63 8.04 -12.38
CA PHE A 100 4.94 7.40 -13.50
C PHE A 100 3.67 6.67 -13.04
N PHE A 101 3.77 5.83 -12.02
CA PHE A 101 2.61 5.09 -11.52
C PHE A 101 1.60 6.00 -10.80
N TYR A 102 2.06 7.04 -10.13
CA TYR A 102 1.17 8.01 -9.51
C TYR A 102 0.38 8.82 -10.56
N ILE A 103 1.00 9.26 -11.64
CA ILE A 103 0.31 9.93 -12.76
C ILE A 103 -0.73 8.99 -13.37
N ALA A 104 -0.39 7.72 -13.57
CA ALA A 104 -1.31 6.70 -14.06
C ALA A 104 -2.49 6.50 -13.08
N TYR A 105 -2.22 6.47 -11.77
CA TYR A 105 -3.22 6.42 -10.71
C TYR A 105 -4.16 7.63 -10.76
N VAL A 106 -3.62 8.84 -10.81
CA VAL A 106 -4.40 10.10 -10.89
C VAL A 106 -5.29 10.10 -12.13
N TYR A 107 -4.77 9.70 -13.29
CA TYR A 107 -5.57 9.59 -14.50
C TYR A 107 -6.69 8.56 -14.36
N LEU A 108 -6.43 7.42 -13.74
CA LEU A 108 -7.43 6.38 -13.49
C LEU A 108 -8.53 6.90 -12.54
N ILE A 109 -8.17 7.56 -11.43
CA ILE A 109 -9.13 8.19 -10.51
C ILE A 109 -9.98 9.25 -11.23
N TYR A 110 -9.37 10.09 -12.07
CA TYR A 110 -10.10 11.04 -12.90
C TYR A 110 -11.12 10.33 -13.81
N ARG A 111 -10.72 9.22 -14.47
CA ARG A 111 -11.62 8.43 -15.33
C ARG A 111 -12.79 7.82 -14.55
N ILE A 112 -12.50 7.22 -13.40
CA ILE A 112 -13.50 6.64 -12.48
C ILE A 112 -14.48 7.73 -12.02
N SER A 113 -13.94 8.86 -11.57
CA SER A 113 -14.73 9.99 -11.09
C SER A 113 -15.70 10.53 -12.12
N ARG A 114 -15.23 10.64 -13.36
CA ARG A 114 -16.04 11.11 -14.49
C ARG A 114 -17.13 10.12 -14.89
N GLU A 115 -16.80 8.85 -14.89
CA GLU A 115 -17.71 7.80 -15.33
C GLU A 115 -18.85 7.56 -14.34
N TRP A 116 -18.55 7.66 -13.04
CA TRP A 116 -19.52 7.40 -11.98
C TRP A 116 -20.01 8.67 -11.27
N GLU A 117 -19.74 9.84 -11.85
CA GLU A 117 -20.19 11.14 -11.35
C GLU A 117 -19.83 11.39 -9.88
N ILE A 118 -18.64 10.91 -9.45
CA ILE A 118 -18.17 11.04 -8.08
C ILE A 118 -17.90 12.51 -7.75
N PRO A 119 -18.33 12.99 -6.56
CA PRO A 119 -18.05 14.35 -6.12
C PRO A 119 -16.56 14.68 -6.19
N ARG A 120 -16.22 15.83 -6.79
CA ARG A 120 -14.83 16.25 -7.05
C ARG A 120 -13.95 16.21 -5.79
N ILE A 121 -14.50 16.61 -4.65
CA ILE A 121 -13.74 16.61 -3.38
C ILE A 121 -13.29 15.20 -2.98
N LEU A 122 -14.09 14.15 -3.20
CA LEU A 122 -13.74 12.78 -2.90
C LEU A 122 -12.62 12.27 -3.80
N SER A 123 -12.68 12.67 -5.08
CA SER A 123 -11.62 12.31 -6.04
C SER A 123 -10.31 13.04 -5.73
N ILE A 124 -10.37 14.30 -5.28
CA ILE A 124 -9.20 15.04 -4.81
C ILE A 124 -8.61 14.38 -3.57
N LEU A 125 -9.44 14.02 -2.58
CA LEU A 125 -8.97 13.31 -1.39
C LEU A 125 -8.35 11.96 -1.74
N SER A 126 -8.87 11.25 -2.75
CA SER A 126 -8.27 9.99 -3.20
C SER A 126 -6.86 10.16 -3.79
N ILE A 127 -6.56 11.26 -4.48
CA ILE A 127 -5.24 11.48 -5.11
C ILE A 127 -4.28 12.31 -4.25
N ALA A 128 -4.78 13.03 -3.24
CA ALA A 128 -4.01 13.94 -2.41
C ALA A 128 -4.33 13.74 -0.92
N SER A 129 -4.63 12.51 -0.52
CA SER A 129 -4.79 12.18 0.89
C SER A 129 -3.47 12.37 1.66
N PRO A 130 -3.52 12.64 2.98
CA PRO A 130 -2.31 12.78 3.78
C PRO A 130 -1.30 11.66 3.58
N SER A 131 -1.75 10.40 3.54
CA SER A 131 -0.85 9.25 3.30
C SER A 131 -0.25 9.25 1.89
N ILE A 132 -1.00 9.63 0.84
CA ILE A 132 -0.40 9.74 -0.50
C ILE A 132 0.65 10.85 -0.53
N VAL A 133 0.35 12.02 0.04
CA VAL A 133 1.29 13.15 0.06
C VAL A 133 2.58 12.79 0.78
N TYR A 134 2.49 12.09 1.92
CA TYR A 134 3.66 11.74 2.73
C TYR A 134 4.39 10.50 2.19
N TYR A 135 3.68 9.43 1.79
CA TYR A 135 4.32 8.14 1.46
C TYR A 135 4.57 7.90 -0.03
N LEU A 136 4.25 8.85 -0.92
CA LEU A 136 4.45 8.68 -2.37
C LEU A 136 5.87 8.26 -2.75
N PHE A 137 6.87 8.80 -2.04
CA PHE A 137 8.29 8.52 -2.27
C PHE A 137 8.95 7.72 -1.14
N TYR A 138 8.15 7.20 -0.24
CA TYR A 138 8.65 6.40 0.88
C TYR A 138 9.10 5.00 0.43
N ASN A 139 8.28 4.36 -0.41
CA ASN A 139 8.56 3.05 -1.03
C ASN A 139 7.72 2.86 -2.32
N TRP A 140 7.46 1.60 -2.71
CA TRP A 140 6.77 1.22 -3.96
C TRP A 140 5.25 1.03 -3.84
N ASP A 141 4.61 1.40 -2.76
CA ASP A 141 3.20 1.08 -2.49
C ASP A 141 2.23 1.70 -3.50
N ILE A 142 2.60 2.83 -4.10
CA ILE A 142 1.80 3.47 -5.16
C ILE A 142 1.66 2.59 -6.41
N ILE A 143 2.67 1.76 -6.73
CA ILE A 143 2.62 0.83 -7.87
C ILE A 143 1.53 -0.21 -7.64
N ALA A 144 1.56 -0.86 -6.47
CA ALA A 144 0.57 -1.87 -6.11
C ALA A 144 -0.84 -1.27 -5.95
N THR A 145 -0.95 -0.05 -5.41
CA THR A 145 -2.23 0.68 -5.27
C THR A 145 -2.84 1.02 -6.63
N PHE A 146 -2.04 1.48 -7.59
CA PHE A 146 -2.50 1.72 -8.95
C PHE A 146 -3.02 0.44 -9.60
N LEU A 147 -2.26 -0.65 -9.52
CA LEU A 147 -2.65 -1.95 -10.11
C LEU A 147 -3.89 -2.51 -9.42
N MET A 148 -4.02 -2.32 -8.10
CA MET A 148 -5.20 -2.72 -7.34
C MET A 148 -6.45 -2.00 -7.84
N ILE A 149 -6.45 -0.66 -7.89
CA ILE A 149 -7.62 0.10 -8.32
C ILE A 149 -7.92 -0.13 -9.81
N LEU A 150 -6.90 -0.32 -10.65
CA LEU A 150 -7.08 -0.71 -12.04
C LEU A 150 -7.82 -2.05 -12.15
N GLY A 151 -7.40 -3.05 -11.38
CA GLY A 151 -8.04 -4.36 -11.37
C GLY A 151 -9.49 -4.29 -10.89
N VAL A 152 -9.75 -3.58 -9.80
CA VAL A 152 -11.10 -3.39 -9.26
C VAL A 152 -12.00 -2.62 -10.26
N PHE A 153 -11.47 -1.59 -10.92
CA PHE A 153 -12.19 -0.85 -11.96
C PHE A 153 -12.49 -1.72 -13.19
N LEU A 154 -11.54 -2.53 -13.65
CA LEU A 154 -11.75 -3.47 -14.75
C LEU A 154 -12.84 -4.50 -14.42
N TYR A 155 -12.90 -4.98 -13.18
CA TYR A 155 -13.99 -5.84 -12.72
C TYR A 155 -15.34 -5.15 -12.82
N ALA A 156 -15.45 -3.90 -12.32
CA ALA A 156 -16.66 -3.09 -12.41
C ALA A 156 -17.11 -2.85 -13.86
N ARG A 157 -16.17 -2.94 -14.82
CA ARG A 157 -16.43 -2.85 -16.28
C ARG A 157 -16.67 -4.22 -16.94
N ASN A 158 -16.90 -5.28 -16.17
CA ASN A 158 -17.06 -6.66 -16.65
C ASN A 158 -15.85 -7.19 -17.45
N ARG A 159 -14.66 -6.60 -17.25
CA ARG A 159 -13.40 -7.09 -17.83
C ARG A 159 -12.68 -8.02 -16.85
N VAL A 160 -13.31 -9.17 -16.60
CA VAL A 160 -12.93 -10.08 -15.50
C VAL A 160 -11.47 -10.55 -15.59
N TYR A 161 -11.00 -10.98 -16.75
CA TYR A 161 -9.63 -11.46 -16.92
C TYR A 161 -8.59 -10.33 -16.81
N GLY A 162 -8.89 -9.15 -17.38
CA GLY A 162 -8.04 -7.97 -17.18
C GLY A 162 -7.92 -7.54 -15.71
N SER A 163 -9.03 -7.69 -14.97
CA SER A 163 -9.05 -7.49 -13.52
C SER A 163 -8.11 -8.46 -12.80
N SER A 164 -8.21 -9.75 -13.11
CA SER A 164 -7.37 -10.78 -12.54
C SER A 164 -5.88 -10.52 -12.79
N ILE A 165 -5.51 -10.15 -14.02
CA ILE A 165 -4.13 -9.82 -14.39
C ILE A 165 -3.63 -8.62 -13.59
N ALA A 166 -4.40 -7.52 -13.55
CA ALA A 166 -3.99 -6.31 -12.85
C ALA A 166 -3.82 -6.55 -11.33
N LEU A 167 -4.76 -7.29 -10.70
CA LEU A 167 -4.68 -7.63 -9.28
C LEU A 167 -3.53 -8.59 -8.99
N GLY A 168 -3.30 -9.58 -9.85
CA GLY A 168 -2.16 -10.50 -9.74
C GLY A 168 -0.82 -9.79 -9.84
N LEU A 169 -0.66 -8.87 -10.81
CA LEU A 169 0.53 -8.02 -10.91
C LEU A 169 0.68 -7.10 -9.68
N GLY A 170 -0.41 -6.50 -9.20
CA GLY A 170 -0.38 -5.71 -7.96
C GLY A 170 0.07 -6.55 -6.76
N ALA A 171 -0.43 -7.78 -6.63
CA ALA A 171 -0.07 -8.70 -5.56
C ALA A 171 1.39 -9.19 -5.65
N SER A 172 1.96 -9.28 -6.85
CA SER A 172 3.38 -9.59 -7.04
C SER A 172 4.32 -8.43 -6.66
N VAL A 173 3.82 -7.18 -6.69
CA VAL A 173 4.53 -6.00 -6.18
C VAL A 173 4.44 -5.91 -4.66
N LYS A 174 3.23 -6.06 -4.12
CA LYS A 174 2.95 -6.10 -2.68
C LYS A 174 1.68 -6.91 -2.42
N VAL A 175 1.65 -7.71 -1.37
CA VAL A 175 0.60 -8.71 -1.15
C VAL A 175 -0.82 -8.14 -1.02
N MET A 176 -1.00 -6.88 -0.64
CA MET A 176 -2.31 -6.29 -0.30
C MET A 176 -3.39 -6.43 -1.40
N PRO A 177 -3.11 -6.24 -2.71
CA PRO A 177 -4.09 -6.46 -3.78
C PRO A 177 -4.68 -7.87 -3.86
N ILE A 178 -4.05 -8.87 -3.24
CA ILE A 178 -4.56 -10.26 -3.21
C ILE A 178 -5.91 -10.36 -2.49
N TYR A 179 -6.18 -9.48 -1.53
CA TYR A 179 -7.45 -9.46 -0.79
C TYR A 179 -8.59 -8.91 -1.64
N ALA A 180 -8.30 -7.95 -2.53
CA ALA A 180 -9.27 -7.51 -3.54
C ALA A 180 -9.53 -8.61 -4.57
N LEU A 181 -8.49 -9.32 -5.02
CA LEU A 181 -8.60 -10.48 -5.93
C LEU A 181 -9.46 -11.57 -5.29
N PHE A 182 -9.21 -11.90 -4.03
CA PHE A 182 -9.96 -12.90 -3.28
C PHE A 182 -11.43 -12.51 -3.09
N SER A 183 -11.73 -11.25 -2.76
CA SER A 183 -13.08 -10.74 -2.63
C SER A 183 -13.86 -10.82 -3.95
N ILE A 184 -13.23 -10.44 -5.06
CA ILE A 184 -13.83 -10.55 -6.40
C ILE A 184 -14.03 -12.02 -6.78
N PHE A 185 -13.06 -12.89 -6.51
CA PHE A 185 -13.18 -14.34 -6.73
C PHE A 185 -14.43 -14.92 -6.05
N ILE A 186 -14.63 -14.62 -4.76
CA ILE A 186 -15.83 -15.07 -4.03
C ILE A 186 -17.10 -14.55 -4.69
N THR A 187 -17.10 -13.29 -5.09
CA THR A 187 -18.27 -12.66 -5.74
C THR A 187 -18.60 -13.34 -7.08
N ILE A 188 -17.60 -13.72 -7.88
CA ILE A 188 -17.81 -14.43 -9.15
C ILE A 188 -18.25 -15.88 -8.88
N LEU A 189 -17.64 -16.55 -7.87
CA LEU A 189 -17.88 -17.95 -7.53
C LEU A 189 -19.36 -18.22 -7.23
N THR A 190 -20.05 -17.28 -6.60
CA THR A 190 -21.49 -17.40 -6.30
C THR A 190 -22.40 -17.38 -7.53
N ARG A 191 -21.87 -17.03 -8.71
CA ARG A 191 -22.64 -16.86 -9.96
C ARG A 191 -22.16 -17.74 -11.10
N ARG A 192 -20.83 -17.88 -11.26
CA ARG A 192 -20.19 -18.50 -12.44
C ARG A 192 -18.93 -19.24 -12.04
N ILE A 193 -19.06 -20.48 -11.58
CA ILE A 193 -17.95 -21.29 -11.04
C ILE A 193 -16.78 -21.37 -12.01
N GLY A 194 -17.02 -21.68 -13.29
CA GLY A 194 -15.95 -21.81 -14.31
C GLY A 194 -15.17 -20.51 -14.51
N GLU A 195 -15.85 -19.37 -14.56
CA GLU A 195 -15.21 -18.05 -14.69
C GLU A 195 -14.42 -17.70 -13.42
N ALA A 196 -14.93 -18.03 -12.23
CA ALA A 196 -14.24 -17.84 -10.96
C ALA A 196 -12.93 -18.65 -10.89
N VAL A 197 -12.95 -19.91 -11.32
CA VAL A 197 -11.75 -20.76 -11.35
C VAL A 197 -10.68 -20.18 -12.28
N ILE A 198 -11.05 -19.77 -13.51
CA ILE A 198 -10.10 -19.14 -14.45
C ILE A 198 -9.56 -17.82 -13.87
N PHE A 199 -10.44 -16.99 -13.29
CA PHE A 199 -10.06 -15.74 -12.64
C PHE A 199 -9.02 -15.98 -11.53
N ALA A 200 -9.29 -16.94 -10.65
CA ALA A 200 -8.39 -17.28 -9.54
C ALA A 200 -7.06 -17.83 -10.04
N LEU A 201 -7.10 -18.83 -10.94
CA LEU A 201 -5.88 -19.44 -11.49
C LEU A 201 -4.99 -18.38 -12.17
N LEU A 202 -5.56 -17.50 -12.98
CA LEU A 202 -4.81 -16.45 -13.67
C LEU A 202 -4.20 -15.47 -12.66
N GLY A 203 -4.98 -14.92 -11.73
CA GLY A 203 -4.51 -13.91 -10.80
C GLY A 203 -3.49 -14.43 -9.79
N PHE A 204 -3.77 -15.60 -9.18
CA PHE A 204 -2.85 -16.19 -8.21
C PHE A 204 -1.57 -16.70 -8.88
N SER A 205 -1.63 -17.24 -10.11
CA SER A 205 -0.43 -17.63 -10.86
C SER A 205 0.45 -16.43 -11.17
N ILE A 206 -0.12 -15.31 -11.63
CA ILE A 206 0.64 -14.08 -11.88
C ILE A 206 1.27 -13.54 -10.59
N ALA A 207 0.53 -13.56 -9.48
CA ALA A 207 1.04 -13.13 -8.19
C ALA A 207 2.21 -14.01 -7.70
N ALA A 208 2.12 -15.32 -7.89
CA ALA A 208 3.11 -16.28 -7.42
C ALA A 208 4.33 -16.44 -8.35
N LEU A 209 4.20 -16.17 -9.65
CA LEU A 209 5.22 -16.44 -10.65
C LEU A 209 6.59 -15.83 -10.34
N PRO A 210 6.72 -14.56 -9.92
CA PRO A 210 8.04 -13.99 -9.60
C PRO A 210 8.71 -14.67 -8.40
N PHE A 211 7.92 -15.08 -7.40
CA PHE A 211 8.41 -15.81 -6.22
C PHE A 211 8.84 -17.23 -6.57
N LEU A 212 8.07 -17.90 -7.43
CA LEU A 212 8.44 -19.20 -7.96
C LEU A 212 9.72 -19.13 -8.79
N ALA A 213 9.85 -18.10 -9.63
CA ALA A 213 11.08 -17.86 -10.38
C ALA A 213 12.29 -17.68 -9.44
N LEU A 214 12.16 -16.87 -8.37
CA LEU A 214 13.21 -16.69 -7.38
C LEU A 214 13.54 -18.00 -6.65
N LEU A 215 12.52 -18.77 -6.23
CA LEU A 215 12.71 -20.07 -5.58
C LEU A 215 13.48 -21.06 -6.46
N LEU A 216 13.19 -21.09 -7.76
CA LEU A 216 13.83 -22.01 -8.71
C LEU A 216 15.24 -21.56 -9.13
N THR A 217 15.50 -20.26 -9.18
CA THR A 217 16.79 -19.74 -9.63
C THR A 217 17.76 -19.47 -8.48
N TYR A 218 17.26 -19.01 -7.32
CA TYR A 218 18.08 -18.72 -6.14
C TYR A 218 17.32 -18.99 -4.83
N PRO A 219 17.17 -20.24 -4.41
CA PRO A 219 16.46 -20.63 -3.19
C PRO A 219 16.89 -19.88 -1.92
N PRO A 220 18.20 -19.59 -1.66
CA PRO A 220 18.60 -18.86 -0.47
C PRO A 220 17.93 -17.47 -0.37
N GLY A 221 17.84 -16.72 -1.47
CA GLY A 221 17.17 -15.43 -1.51
C GLY A 221 15.67 -15.51 -1.26
N PHE A 222 15.01 -16.57 -1.78
CA PHE A 222 13.61 -16.80 -1.49
C PHE A 222 13.38 -17.10 0.00
N PHE A 223 14.18 -17.96 0.61
CA PHE A 223 14.04 -18.30 2.04
C PHE A 223 14.41 -17.13 2.95
N TYR A 224 15.39 -16.30 2.55
CA TYR A 224 15.66 -15.04 3.25
C TYR A 224 14.41 -14.13 3.25
N PHE A 225 13.80 -13.90 2.09
CA PHE A 225 12.57 -13.11 1.97
C PHE A 225 11.45 -13.62 2.90
N ILE A 226 11.22 -14.93 2.92
CA ILE A 226 10.20 -15.56 3.80
C ILE A 226 10.56 -15.39 5.27
N SER A 227 11.81 -15.66 5.66
CA SER A 227 12.25 -15.58 7.06
C SER A 227 12.19 -14.14 7.59
N TYR A 228 12.58 -13.18 6.78
CA TYR A 228 12.51 -11.76 7.11
C TYR A 228 11.07 -11.33 7.45
N HIS A 229 10.11 -11.61 6.58
CA HIS A 229 8.72 -11.24 6.81
C HIS A 229 8.05 -12.05 7.92
N SER A 230 8.39 -13.31 8.07
CA SER A 230 7.87 -14.17 9.15
C SER A 230 8.47 -13.82 10.51
N GLY A 231 9.66 -13.20 10.55
CA GLY A 231 10.34 -12.76 11.75
C GLY A 231 10.00 -11.33 12.21
N TRP A 232 9.26 -10.55 11.43
CA TRP A 232 8.98 -9.14 11.75
C TRP A 232 8.17 -8.98 13.04
N TYR A 233 8.41 -7.92 13.79
CA TYR A 233 7.66 -7.60 15.01
C TYR A 233 6.25 -7.07 14.71
N CYS A 234 5.41 -6.96 15.75
CA CYS A 234 4.11 -6.29 15.66
C CYS A 234 4.33 -4.80 15.41
N GLU A 235 4.20 -4.39 14.15
CA GLU A 235 4.42 -3.01 13.75
C GLU A 235 3.10 -2.27 13.67
N ASN A 236 2.88 -1.33 14.61
CA ASN A 236 1.68 -0.49 14.67
C ASN A 236 0.37 -1.30 14.58
N CYS A 237 0.37 -2.50 15.12
CA CYS A 237 -0.74 -3.43 15.13
C CYS A 237 -1.52 -3.33 16.45
N PHE A 238 -2.80 -3.68 16.45
CA PHE A 238 -3.60 -3.64 17.69
C PHE A 238 -3.21 -4.72 18.71
N TYR A 239 -2.50 -5.76 18.28
CA TYR A 239 -2.08 -6.85 19.18
C TYR A 239 -1.07 -6.40 20.24
N ASN A 240 -0.35 -5.29 19.99
CA ASN A 240 0.54 -4.67 20.99
C ASN A 240 -0.18 -4.23 22.25
N LEU A 241 -1.52 -4.02 22.21
CA LEU A 241 -2.30 -3.72 23.39
C LEU A 241 -2.57 -4.95 24.27
N LEU A 242 -2.39 -6.15 23.72
CA LEU A 242 -2.70 -7.42 24.37
C LEU A 242 -1.49 -8.06 25.05
N THR A 243 -0.26 -7.67 24.66
CA THR A 243 0.98 -8.28 25.13
C THR A 243 2.15 -7.30 25.06
N ASP A 244 3.16 -7.52 25.92
CA ASP A 244 4.45 -6.83 25.85
C ASP A 244 5.44 -7.51 24.91
N ASP A 245 5.13 -8.75 24.47
CA ASP A 245 5.95 -9.50 23.52
C ASP A 245 5.55 -9.11 22.08
N ILE A 246 6.31 -8.20 21.49
CA ILE A 246 6.12 -7.74 20.11
C ILE A 246 6.39 -8.80 19.05
N TYR A 247 6.97 -9.96 19.42
CA TYR A 247 7.23 -11.10 18.56
C TYR A 247 6.29 -12.29 18.80
N ASN A 248 5.18 -12.10 19.52
CA ASN A 248 4.28 -13.16 19.97
C ASN A 248 3.71 -13.98 18.80
N GLN A 249 4.12 -15.24 18.71
CA GLN A 249 3.77 -16.15 17.60
C GLN A 249 2.28 -16.52 17.59
N SER A 250 1.65 -16.66 18.76
CA SER A 250 0.21 -16.98 18.86
C SER A 250 -0.64 -15.84 18.31
N LEU A 251 -0.30 -14.59 18.65
CA LEU A 251 -0.99 -13.41 18.13
C LEU A 251 -0.71 -13.19 16.65
N ARG A 252 0.50 -13.54 16.17
CA ARG A 252 0.79 -13.53 14.74
C ARG A 252 -0.06 -14.54 13.97
N THR A 253 -0.21 -15.76 14.51
CA THR A 253 -1.08 -16.78 13.92
C THR A 253 -2.54 -16.31 13.91
N LEU A 254 -3.01 -15.72 15.01
CA LEU A 254 -4.33 -15.11 15.09
C LEU A 254 -4.51 -14.00 14.03
N SER A 255 -3.49 -13.15 13.85
CA SER A 255 -3.47 -12.13 12.81
C SER A 255 -3.70 -12.71 11.41
N ILE A 256 -2.97 -13.76 11.04
CA ILE A 256 -3.13 -14.42 9.73
C ILE A 256 -4.57 -14.94 9.57
N ILE A 257 -5.12 -15.58 10.59
CA ILE A 257 -6.51 -16.06 10.57
C ILE A 257 -7.48 -14.90 10.36
N LEU A 258 -7.32 -13.79 11.09
CA LEU A 258 -8.20 -12.63 10.98
C LEU A 258 -8.02 -11.89 9.65
N MET A 259 -6.80 -11.74 9.15
CA MET A 259 -6.52 -11.14 7.83
C MET A 259 -7.23 -11.88 6.70
N LEU A 260 -7.41 -13.18 6.79
CA LEU A 260 -8.10 -13.99 5.79
C LEU A 260 -9.61 -14.05 6.03
N SER A 261 -10.02 -14.27 7.28
CA SER A 261 -11.43 -14.52 7.62
C SER A 261 -12.28 -13.24 7.58
N MET A 262 -11.77 -12.10 8.06
CA MET A 262 -12.56 -10.88 8.14
C MET A 262 -12.95 -10.31 6.77
N PRO A 263 -12.07 -10.23 5.76
CA PRO A 263 -12.44 -9.89 4.39
C PRO A 263 -13.42 -10.89 3.76
N PHE A 264 -13.27 -12.18 4.05
CA PHE A 264 -14.17 -13.22 3.59
C PHE A 264 -15.59 -13.01 4.15
N ILE A 265 -15.70 -12.89 5.48
CA ILE A 265 -16.98 -12.62 6.17
C ILE A 265 -17.59 -11.32 5.62
N TYR A 266 -16.79 -10.25 5.50
CA TYR A 266 -17.28 -8.98 4.97
C TYR A 266 -17.81 -9.11 3.55
N THR A 267 -17.10 -9.84 2.69
CA THR A 267 -17.52 -10.07 1.29
C THR A 267 -18.87 -10.82 1.24
N ILE A 268 -19.03 -11.88 2.03
CA ILE A 268 -20.31 -12.64 2.10
C ILE A 268 -21.45 -11.77 2.62
N LEU A 269 -21.25 -11.05 3.71
CA LEU A 269 -22.30 -10.20 4.31
C LEU A 269 -22.69 -9.02 3.41
N SER A 270 -21.77 -8.54 2.59
CA SER A 270 -21.99 -7.44 1.66
C SER A 270 -22.55 -7.91 0.30
N HIS A 271 -22.48 -9.22 0.00
CA HIS A 271 -22.81 -9.78 -1.32
C HIS A 271 -24.18 -9.34 -1.83
N ASN A 272 -25.22 -9.49 -1.05
CA ASN A 272 -26.60 -9.20 -1.47
C ASN A 272 -26.86 -7.69 -1.72
N ARG A 273 -26.08 -6.80 -1.12
CA ARG A 273 -26.25 -5.35 -1.27
C ARG A 273 -25.56 -4.79 -2.49
N TYR A 274 -24.37 -5.30 -2.80
CA TYR A 274 -23.49 -4.72 -3.84
C TYR A 274 -23.49 -5.47 -5.16
N THR A 275 -24.03 -6.71 -5.19
CA THR A 275 -24.15 -7.49 -6.42
C THR A 275 -25.27 -7.00 -7.34
N GLN A 276 -26.23 -6.24 -6.83
CA GLN A 276 -27.32 -5.61 -7.60
C GLN A 276 -26.95 -4.19 -8.05
N GLY A 277 -25.89 -3.60 -7.50
CA GLY A 277 -25.41 -2.25 -7.84
C GLY A 277 -24.49 -2.27 -9.06
N SER A 278 -24.63 -1.27 -9.92
CA SER A 278 -23.70 -0.99 -11.02
C SER A 278 -22.70 0.10 -10.62
N GLY A 279 -21.51 0.12 -11.25
CA GLY A 279 -20.54 1.20 -11.09
C GLY A 279 -19.81 1.23 -9.73
N ALA A 280 -19.84 2.37 -9.04
CA ALA A 280 -19.09 2.60 -7.81
C ALA A 280 -19.36 1.56 -6.71
N MET A 281 -20.59 1.04 -6.61
CA MET A 281 -20.94 0.03 -5.61
C MET A 281 -20.18 -1.30 -5.79
N SER A 282 -19.86 -1.69 -7.01
CA SER A 282 -19.17 -2.96 -7.28
C SER A 282 -17.70 -2.97 -6.82
N ILE A 283 -17.09 -1.81 -6.60
CA ILE A 283 -15.71 -1.69 -6.12
C ILE A 283 -15.60 -1.56 -4.60
N HIS A 284 -16.71 -1.32 -3.89
CA HIS A 284 -16.71 -1.11 -2.45
C HIS A 284 -16.19 -2.32 -1.68
N THR A 285 -16.76 -3.49 -1.92
CA THR A 285 -16.41 -4.72 -1.19
C THR A 285 -14.94 -5.11 -1.36
N PRO A 286 -14.37 -5.14 -2.59
CA PRO A 286 -12.95 -5.43 -2.76
C PRO A 286 -12.01 -4.45 -2.03
N LEU A 287 -12.28 -3.15 -2.10
CA LEU A 287 -11.44 -2.14 -1.44
C LEU A 287 -11.55 -2.21 0.09
N MET A 288 -12.76 -2.43 0.62
CA MET A 288 -12.96 -2.61 2.05
C MET A 288 -12.33 -3.92 2.57
N SER A 289 -12.31 -4.97 1.74
CA SER A 289 -11.61 -6.23 2.07
C SER A 289 -10.11 -6.00 2.25
N VAL A 290 -9.49 -5.16 1.41
CA VAL A 290 -8.09 -4.76 1.59
C VAL A 290 -7.90 -3.98 2.88
N ALA A 291 -8.75 -3.00 3.16
CA ALA A 291 -8.66 -2.20 4.38
C ALA A 291 -8.79 -3.05 5.65
N LEU A 292 -9.73 -4.00 5.67
CA LEU A 292 -9.88 -4.94 6.78
C LEU A 292 -8.67 -5.84 6.94
N SER A 293 -8.14 -6.41 5.85
CA SER A 293 -6.93 -7.24 5.94
C SER A 293 -5.76 -6.47 6.53
N ILE A 294 -5.51 -5.24 6.06
CA ILE A 294 -4.46 -4.39 6.61
C ILE A 294 -4.68 -4.11 8.09
N SER A 295 -5.92 -3.82 8.50
CA SER A 295 -6.25 -3.48 9.90
C SER A 295 -6.11 -4.65 10.88
N PHE A 296 -6.21 -5.89 10.40
CA PHE A 296 -5.97 -7.10 11.18
C PHE A 296 -4.55 -7.68 10.99
N SER A 297 -3.67 -7.01 10.22
CA SER A 297 -2.30 -7.45 10.02
C SER A 297 -1.48 -7.32 11.29
N TYR A 298 -0.55 -8.28 11.51
CA TYR A 298 0.49 -8.18 12.52
C TYR A 298 1.51 -7.08 12.19
N VAL A 299 1.61 -6.74 10.91
CA VAL A 299 2.44 -5.65 10.42
C VAL A 299 1.53 -4.68 9.67
N TYR A 300 1.20 -3.56 10.32
CA TYR A 300 0.46 -2.48 9.68
C TYR A 300 1.34 -1.23 9.60
N SER A 301 2.41 -1.33 8.83
CA SER A 301 3.31 -0.18 8.58
C SER A 301 2.53 1.02 8.02
N PRO A 302 2.85 2.24 8.45
CA PRO A 302 2.08 3.44 8.09
C PRO A 302 1.96 3.68 6.57
N GLN A 303 2.97 3.34 5.78
CA GLN A 303 2.93 3.46 4.31
C GLN A 303 1.84 2.61 3.65
N MET A 304 1.40 1.50 4.28
CA MET A 304 0.31 0.67 3.75
C MET A 304 -1.02 1.42 3.65
N ASN A 305 -1.15 2.56 4.32
CA ASN A 305 -2.37 3.36 4.29
C ASN A 305 -2.68 3.93 2.90
N ILE A 306 -1.69 4.02 1.99
CA ILE A 306 -1.92 4.39 0.59
C ILE A 306 -2.99 3.51 -0.08
N PHE A 307 -3.07 2.22 0.30
CA PHE A 307 -4.09 1.30 -0.22
C PHE A 307 -5.53 1.68 0.16
N LEU A 308 -5.70 2.52 1.19
CA LEU A 308 -7.01 2.99 1.62
C LEU A 308 -7.46 4.24 0.86
N ALA A 309 -6.55 4.96 0.20
CA ALA A 309 -6.88 6.20 -0.52
C ALA A 309 -8.01 6.05 -1.57
N PRO A 310 -8.12 4.95 -2.33
CA PRO A 310 -9.25 4.76 -3.24
C PRO A 310 -10.62 4.67 -2.55
N LEU A 311 -10.68 4.36 -1.25
CA LEU A 311 -11.95 4.33 -0.51
C LEU A 311 -12.66 5.68 -0.46
N TYR A 312 -11.93 6.80 -0.55
CA TYR A 312 -12.55 8.13 -0.62
C TYR A 312 -13.58 8.25 -1.73
N LEU A 313 -13.42 7.53 -2.86
CA LEU A 313 -14.36 7.53 -3.98
C LEU A 313 -15.77 7.02 -3.60
N LEU A 314 -15.88 6.26 -2.52
CA LEU A 314 -17.07 5.49 -2.14
C LEU A 314 -17.78 6.05 -0.91
N LEU A 315 -17.18 7.02 -0.24
CA LEU A 315 -17.64 7.46 1.07
C LEU A 315 -18.71 8.57 0.97
N ASN A 316 -19.67 8.49 1.86
CA ASN A 316 -20.63 9.56 2.09
C ASN A 316 -20.01 10.70 2.90
N ASN A 317 -20.81 11.76 3.13
CA ASN A 317 -20.35 12.96 3.82
C ASN A 317 -19.82 12.73 5.25
N ARG A 318 -20.25 11.70 5.96
CA ARG A 318 -19.78 11.41 7.32
C ARG A 318 -18.55 10.51 7.30
N SER A 319 -18.61 9.44 6.53
CA SER A 319 -17.52 8.44 6.46
C SER A 319 -16.21 9.04 5.91
N ARG A 320 -16.26 10.03 5.01
CA ARG A 320 -15.05 10.70 4.51
C ARG A 320 -14.24 11.38 5.60
N TYR A 321 -14.88 11.98 6.60
CA TYR A 321 -14.16 12.62 7.70
C TYR A 321 -13.49 11.60 8.61
N LEU A 322 -14.12 10.45 8.84
CA LEU A 322 -13.50 9.37 9.60
C LEU A 322 -12.26 8.82 8.89
N LEU A 323 -12.32 8.63 7.57
CA LEU A 323 -11.15 8.21 6.80
C LEU A 323 -10.07 9.29 6.78
N LEU A 324 -10.45 10.58 6.71
CA LEU A 324 -9.48 11.69 6.77
C LEU A 324 -8.77 11.75 8.13
N ILE A 325 -9.50 11.60 9.22
CA ILE A 325 -8.92 11.55 10.57
C ILE A 325 -7.98 10.34 10.69
N GLN A 326 -8.43 9.17 10.22
CA GLN A 326 -7.63 7.96 10.20
C GLN A 326 -6.32 8.16 9.41
N ASP A 327 -6.38 8.84 8.27
CA ASP A 327 -5.26 9.10 7.39
C ASP A 327 -4.27 10.13 8.00
N ILE A 328 -4.78 11.15 8.68
CA ILE A 328 -3.96 12.10 9.44
C ILE A 328 -3.23 11.38 10.59
N LEU A 329 -3.96 10.58 11.38
CA LEU A 329 -3.35 9.79 12.46
C LEU A 329 -2.26 8.86 11.94
N ASN A 330 -2.46 8.31 10.74
CA ASN A 330 -1.46 7.47 10.09
C ASN A 330 -0.15 8.22 9.78
N VAL A 331 -0.22 9.42 9.24
CA VAL A 331 0.97 10.26 9.00
C VAL A 331 1.61 10.67 10.33
N MET A 332 0.79 11.01 11.33
CA MET A 332 1.31 11.36 12.67
C MET A 332 2.14 10.23 13.29
N ILE A 333 1.79 8.96 13.10
CA ILE A 333 2.59 7.83 13.58
C ILE A 333 4.04 7.99 13.11
N MET A 334 4.27 8.24 11.82
CA MET A 334 5.62 8.32 11.26
C MET A 334 6.37 9.56 11.73
N VAL A 335 5.71 10.72 11.72
CA VAL A 335 6.30 11.98 12.19
C VAL A 335 6.70 11.89 13.66
N LEU A 336 5.87 11.28 14.50
CA LEU A 336 6.12 11.16 15.93
C LEU A 336 7.10 10.02 16.27
N TRP A 337 7.27 9.04 15.39
CA TRP A 337 8.11 7.86 15.61
C TRP A 337 9.54 8.23 15.99
N PHE A 338 10.14 9.14 15.25
CA PHE A 338 11.52 9.59 15.49
C PHE A 338 11.63 10.59 16.64
N HIS A 339 10.52 11.11 17.17
CA HIS A 339 10.47 12.07 18.25
C HIS A 339 9.88 11.48 19.55
N GLU A 340 9.68 10.16 19.59
CA GLU A 340 8.99 9.46 20.67
C GLU A 340 9.60 9.77 22.06
N GLY A 341 10.92 9.70 22.21
CA GLY A 341 11.59 9.98 23.48
C GLY A 341 11.39 11.42 23.99
N VAL A 342 11.29 12.40 23.10
CA VAL A 342 10.98 13.79 23.46
C VAL A 342 9.51 13.88 23.93
N ILE A 343 8.59 13.27 23.20
CA ILE A 343 7.17 13.32 23.50
C ILE A 343 6.88 12.66 24.84
N THR A 344 7.41 11.46 25.09
CA THR A 344 7.20 10.72 26.33
C THR A 344 7.77 11.46 27.54
N SER A 345 8.93 12.10 27.39
CA SER A 345 9.50 12.94 28.45
C SER A 345 8.62 14.16 28.75
N MET A 346 8.03 14.80 27.74
CA MET A 346 7.15 15.97 27.93
C MET A 346 5.84 15.63 28.66
N ILE A 347 5.30 14.43 28.44
CA ILE A 347 4.04 13.98 29.06
C ILE A 347 4.25 13.12 30.30
N GLY A 348 5.51 12.89 30.71
CA GLY A 348 5.84 12.15 31.92
C GLY A 348 5.55 10.64 31.84
N ILE A 349 5.62 10.03 30.64
CA ILE A 349 5.42 8.60 30.43
C ILE A 349 6.78 7.93 30.25
N GLU A 350 7.04 6.86 30.99
CA GLU A 350 8.18 5.98 30.74
C GLU A 350 7.83 5.02 29.57
N SER A 351 8.60 5.05 28.50
CA SER A 351 8.45 4.19 27.33
C SER A 351 9.76 3.52 26.96
N ARG A 352 9.69 2.25 26.61
CA ARG A 352 10.82 1.46 26.07
C ARG A 352 11.10 1.74 24.59
N GLY A 353 10.28 2.59 23.96
CA GLY A 353 10.37 2.98 22.56
C GLY A 353 9.06 2.85 21.81
N PRO A 354 9.01 3.33 20.55
CA PRO A 354 7.77 3.46 19.78
C PRO A 354 7.08 2.12 19.45
N TRP A 355 7.76 1.00 19.64
CA TRP A 355 7.22 -0.35 19.38
C TRP A 355 6.34 -0.90 20.51
N PHE A 356 6.43 -0.32 21.72
CA PHE A 356 5.80 -0.90 22.91
C PHE A 356 4.49 -0.19 23.27
N ARG A 357 3.58 -0.91 23.92
CA ARG A 357 2.22 -0.46 24.24
C ARG A 357 2.14 0.81 25.09
N GLU A 358 3.15 1.10 25.91
CA GLU A 358 3.23 2.33 26.70
C GLU A 358 3.45 3.57 25.83
N SER A 359 3.98 3.42 24.62
CA SER A 359 4.21 4.55 23.73
C SER A 359 2.88 5.17 23.23
N PRO A 360 2.75 6.50 23.25
CA PRO A 360 1.61 7.22 22.68
C PRO A 360 1.38 6.87 21.20
N ILE A 361 2.42 6.50 20.48
CA ILE A 361 2.38 6.13 19.07
C ILE A 361 1.53 4.87 18.86
N GLN A 362 1.63 3.87 19.74
CA GLN A 362 0.82 2.66 19.64
C GLN A 362 -0.67 2.94 19.91
N TRP A 363 -0.99 3.90 20.77
CA TRP A 363 -2.38 4.32 20.97
C TRP A 363 -2.94 5.06 19.76
N ILE A 364 -2.14 5.90 19.10
CA ILE A 364 -2.52 6.53 17.82
C ILE A 364 -2.76 5.44 16.77
N ALA A 365 -1.87 4.43 16.68
CA ALA A 365 -2.00 3.32 15.76
C ALA A 365 -3.29 2.50 16.02
N PHE A 366 -3.63 2.27 17.30
CA PHE A 366 -4.89 1.60 17.67
C PHE A 366 -6.11 2.41 17.25
N VAL A 367 -6.15 3.71 17.54
CA VAL A 367 -7.28 4.58 17.12
C VAL A 367 -7.41 4.57 15.59
N ARG A 368 -6.30 4.66 14.86
CA ARG A 368 -6.28 4.53 13.39
C ARG A 368 -6.93 3.24 12.91
N ILE A 369 -6.62 2.10 13.55
CA ILE A 369 -7.19 0.79 13.23
C ILE A 369 -8.70 0.75 13.55
N ALA A 370 -9.08 1.21 14.74
CA ALA A 370 -10.48 1.25 15.17
C ALA A 370 -11.35 2.06 14.21
N LEU A 371 -10.83 3.16 13.65
CA LEU A 371 -11.54 3.94 12.64
C LEU A 371 -11.79 3.15 11.35
N VAL A 372 -10.86 2.28 10.91
CA VAL A 372 -11.10 1.37 9.78
C VAL A 372 -12.23 0.39 10.08
N TRP A 373 -12.30 -0.17 11.29
CA TRP A 373 -13.40 -1.08 11.70
C TRP A 373 -14.74 -0.35 11.74
N VAL A 374 -14.78 0.86 12.29
CA VAL A 374 -15.98 1.71 12.26
C VAL A 374 -16.42 1.98 10.83
N LEU A 375 -15.47 2.35 9.94
CA LEU A 375 -15.77 2.55 8.52
C LEU A 375 -16.40 1.30 7.88
N ALA A 376 -15.85 0.12 8.14
CA ALA A 376 -16.41 -1.14 7.63
C ALA A 376 -17.84 -1.43 8.10
N ILE A 377 -18.23 -0.93 9.28
CA ILE A 377 -19.59 -1.07 9.83
C ILE A 377 -20.56 -0.05 9.22
N ILE A 378 -20.15 1.23 9.15
CA ILE A 378 -21.06 2.31 8.75
C ILE A 378 -21.17 2.52 7.24
N ALA A 379 -20.16 2.09 6.48
CA ALA A 379 -20.16 2.15 5.03
C ALA A 379 -20.91 0.98 4.36
N ARG A 380 -21.57 0.15 5.19
CA ARG A 380 -22.43 -0.97 4.75
C ARG A 380 -23.74 -0.51 4.13
#